data_dabf0c5271991ed668d5141181fcb77a
#
_entry.id   dabf0c5271991ed668d5141181fcb77a
#
_cell.length_a   1.000
_cell.length_b   1.000
_cell.length_c   1.000
_cell.angle_alpha   90.00
_cell.angle_beta   90.00
_cell.angle_gamma   90.00
#
_symmetry.space_group_name_H-M   'P 1'
#
loop_
_entity.id
_entity.type
_entity.pdbx_description
1 polymer ?
#
loop_
_entity_poly.entity_id
_entity_poly.type
_entity_poly.pdbx_seq_one_letter_code
_entity_poly.pdbx_strand_id
1 'polypeptide(L)'
;MTKKDLSTAQQYRQYFHNGDRREIFKLLVEKYGVQSALYPGSCIDIAPSFYIPITVYIDFDEKTNNFFKANDFMDFISKNRAYTQTPIIRYYYSDYNLDFGEIIEDFDLLISLYAGFVSESCKKYLKKNGILLANNSHGDAGLAYLDDDFEFIAVIYKNNSQYRLTNKNLDKYFIPKKPELKITKKYLKNINRGIGYTKTSSAYIFKKTK
;
A
#
# COMPACT_ATOMS: atom_id res chain seq x y z
N MET A 1 28.55 -9.75 24.74
CA MET A 1 28.03 -10.46 23.53
C MET A 1 27.32 -9.46 22.67
N THR A 2 27.91 -9.01 21.57
CA THR A 2 27.28 -8.14 20.60
C THR A 2 26.10 -8.88 19.97
N LYS A 3 24.88 -8.34 20.08
CA LYS A 3 23.73 -8.82 19.32
C LYS A 3 24.12 -8.77 17.84
N LYS A 4 24.23 -9.93 17.21
CA LYS A 4 24.48 -10.03 15.78
C LYS A 4 23.28 -9.39 15.08
N ASP A 5 23.50 -8.29 14.36
CA ASP A 5 22.43 -7.63 13.63
C ASP A 5 21.85 -8.62 12.62
N LEU A 6 20.53 -8.70 12.61
CA LEU A 6 19.81 -9.57 11.68
C LEU A 6 19.98 -9.06 10.25
N SER A 7 20.22 -9.96 9.28
CA SER A 7 20.23 -9.60 7.87
C SER A 7 18.83 -9.09 7.42
N THR A 8 18.79 -8.33 6.32
CA THR A 8 17.54 -7.86 5.69
C THR A 8 16.55 -9.02 5.49
N ALA A 9 17.04 -10.15 4.99
CA ALA A 9 16.20 -11.33 4.78
C ALA A 9 15.61 -11.90 6.09
N GLN A 10 16.38 -11.89 7.19
CA GLN A 10 15.89 -12.36 8.48
C GLN A 10 14.85 -11.42 9.07
N GLN A 11 15.09 -10.09 9.01
CA GLN A 11 14.14 -9.08 9.49
C GLN A 11 12.82 -9.15 8.71
N TYR A 12 12.88 -9.23 7.37
CA TYR A 12 11.71 -9.36 6.50
C TYR A 12 10.90 -10.63 6.81
N ARG A 13 11.53 -11.81 6.97
CA ARG A 13 10.85 -13.05 7.33
C ARG A 13 10.18 -13.01 8.69
N GLN A 14 10.84 -12.39 9.68
CA GLN A 14 10.26 -12.22 11.02
C GLN A 14 9.02 -11.33 11.00
N TYR A 15 9.03 -10.26 10.20
CA TYR A 15 7.88 -9.36 10.04
C TYR A 15 6.69 -10.07 9.39
N PHE A 16 6.93 -10.92 8.39
CA PHE A 16 5.91 -11.64 7.64
C PHE A 16 5.82 -13.13 8.00
N HIS A 17 5.95 -13.49 9.27
CA HIS A 17 5.91 -14.89 9.71
C HIS A 17 4.63 -15.66 9.29
N ASN A 18 3.50 -14.97 9.02
CA ASN A 18 2.23 -15.53 8.54
C ASN A 18 2.02 -15.39 7.02
N GLY A 19 3.08 -15.18 6.26
CA GLY A 19 3.05 -14.96 4.81
C GLY A 19 3.01 -13.46 4.43
N ASP A 20 3.74 -13.14 3.40
CA ASP A 20 3.88 -11.77 2.90
C ASP A 20 2.78 -11.40 1.88
N ARG A 21 2.85 -10.18 1.36
CA ARG A 21 1.90 -9.62 0.40
C ARG A 21 2.40 -9.66 -1.05
N ARG A 22 3.44 -10.41 -1.37
CA ARG A 22 4.05 -10.46 -2.71
C ARG A 22 3.03 -10.74 -3.81
N GLU A 23 2.12 -11.69 -3.56
CA GLU A 23 1.10 -12.09 -4.53
C GLU A 23 0.15 -10.92 -4.88
N ILE A 24 -0.13 -10.00 -3.95
CA ILE A 24 -0.92 -8.79 -4.21
C ILE A 24 -0.25 -7.94 -5.28
N PHE A 25 1.04 -7.67 -5.14
CA PHE A 25 1.78 -6.82 -6.07
C PHE A 25 2.00 -7.49 -7.42
N LYS A 26 2.19 -8.82 -7.45
CA LYS A 26 2.17 -9.60 -8.68
C LYS A 26 0.86 -9.42 -9.45
N LEU A 27 -0.28 -9.58 -8.79
CA LEU A 27 -1.60 -9.39 -9.40
C LEU A 27 -1.79 -7.97 -9.96
N LEU A 28 -1.31 -6.94 -9.24
CA LEU A 28 -1.41 -5.55 -9.68
C LEU A 28 -0.55 -5.27 -10.91
N VAL A 29 0.69 -5.78 -10.93
CA VAL A 29 1.58 -5.64 -12.10
C VAL A 29 0.98 -6.35 -13.32
N GLU A 30 0.53 -7.60 -13.16
CA GLU A 30 -0.08 -8.37 -14.25
C GLU A 30 -1.37 -7.74 -14.79
N LYS A 31 -2.19 -7.15 -13.92
CA LYS A 31 -3.50 -6.60 -14.30
C LYS A 31 -3.43 -5.17 -14.82
N TYR A 32 -2.58 -4.32 -14.23
CA TYR A 32 -2.57 -2.88 -14.50
C TYR A 32 -1.26 -2.36 -15.08
N GLY A 33 -0.24 -3.20 -15.25
CA GLY A 33 1.05 -2.80 -15.84
C GLY A 33 1.86 -1.83 -14.96
N VAL A 34 1.72 -1.90 -13.65
CA VAL A 34 2.39 -1.00 -12.70
C VAL A 34 3.91 -1.10 -12.81
N GLN A 35 4.59 0.04 -12.99
CA GLN A 35 6.06 0.15 -13.07
C GLN A 35 6.65 1.03 -11.96
N SER A 36 5.83 1.89 -11.35
CA SER A 36 6.26 2.78 -10.26
C SER A 36 5.25 2.78 -9.12
N ALA A 37 5.75 2.82 -7.87
CA ALA A 37 4.89 2.82 -6.68
C ALA A 37 5.42 3.75 -5.59
N LEU A 38 4.48 4.40 -4.89
CA LEU A 38 4.71 5.13 -3.65
C LEU A 38 4.06 4.38 -2.49
N TYR A 39 4.83 4.09 -1.44
CA TYR A 39 4.35 3.38 -0.25
C TYR A 39 4.64 4.16 1.04
N PRO A 40 3.75 5.08 1.42
CA PRO A 40 3.82 5.77 2.70
C PRO A 40 3.43 4.85 3.86
N GLY A 41 4.10 4.97 4.99
CA GLY A 41 3.87 4.16 6.18
C GLY A 41 4.10 2.67 5.95
N SER A 42 5.11 2.35 5.15
CA SER A 42 5.39 0.99 4.69
C SER A 42 5.90 0.05 5.79
N CYS A 43 6.45 0.60 6.88
CA CYS A 43 7.27 -0.18 7.78
C CYS A 43 8.36 -0.91 6.96
N ILE A 44 8.62 -2.19 7.22
CA ILE A 44 9.56 -2.99 6.44
C ILE A 44 8.88 -3.85 5.35
N ASP A 45 7.66 -3.49 4.93
CA ASP A 45 6.96 -4.16 3.83
C ASP A 45 7.53 -3.74 2.47
N ILE A 46 8.54 -4.45 2.02
CA ILE A 46 9.20 -4.23 0.72
C ILE A 46 8.68 -5.16 -0.38
N ALA A 47 7.56 -5.86 -0.14
CA ALA A 47 6.95 -6.76 -1.11
C ALA A 47 6.70 -6.12 -2.50
N PRO A 48 6.32 -4.83 -2.64
CA PRO A 48 6.22 -4.17 -3.93
C PRO A 48 7.51 -4.25 -4.76
N SER A 49 8.67 -4.02 -4.12
CA SER A 49 9.96 -3.98 -4.81
C SER A 49 10.41 -5.30 -5.43
N PHE A 50 9.72 -6.40 -5.14
CA PHE A 50 9.98 -7.67 -5.84
C PHE A 50 9.30 -7.75 -7.21
N TYR A 51 8.34 -6.87 -7.51
CA TYR A 51 7.58 -6.88 -8.77
C TYR A 51 7.57 -5.54 -9.49
N ILE A 52 7.82 -4.43 -8.79
CA ILE A 52 7.76 -3.07 -9.30
C ILE A 52 9.16 -2.47 -9.30
N PRO A 53 9.71 -2.11 -10.46
CA PRO A 53 11.10 -1.69 -10.59
C PRO A 53 11.41 -0.34 -9.92
N ILE A 54 10.44 0.57 -9.84
CA ILE A 54 10.61 1.87 -9.21
C ILE A 54 9.71 1.93 -7.98
N THR A 55 10.29 1.98 -6.77
CA THR A 55 9.50 2.04 -5.54
C THR A 55 10.07 3.09 -4.60
N VAL A 56 9.20 3.98 -4.15
CA VAL A 56 9.51 5.00 -3.14
C VAL A 56 8.78 4.67 -1.85
N TYR A 57 9.51 4.65 -0.76
CA TYR A 57 9.01 4.40 0.60
C TYR A 57 9.15 5.65 1.44
N ILE A 58 8.16 5.91 2.28
CA ILE A 58 8.20 7.02 3.25
C ILE A 58 7.76 6.46 4.60
N ASP A 59 8.60 6.58 5.61
CA ASP A 59 8.26 6.17 6.97
C ASP A 59 9.11 6.95 7.98
N PHE A 60 8.60 7.20 9.18
CA PHE A 60 9.31 7.92 10.24
C PHE A 60 9.74 7.00 11.40
N ASP A 61 9.53 5.68 11.29
CA ASP A 61 9.98 4.72 12.29
C ASP A 61 11.49 4.47 12.17
N GLU A 62 12.21 4.55 13.29
CA GLU A 62 13.67 4.39 13.34
C GLU A 62 14.11 2.97 12.94
N LYS A 63 13.36 1.94 13.32
CA LYS A 63 13.69 0.56 12.94
C LYS A 63 13.57 0.36 11.43
N THR A 64 12.55 0.97 10.84
CA THR A 64 12.34 0.99 9.39
C THR A 64 13.51 1.71 8.70
N ASN A 65 13.95 2.87 9.22
CA ASN A 65 15.10 3.58 8.69
C ASN A 65 16.38 2.72 8.71
N ASN A 66 16.62 2.02 9.80
CA ASN A 66 17.78 1.13 9.93
C ASN A 66 17.69 -0.08 8.97
N PHE A 67 16.50 -0.61 8.75
CA PHE A 67 16.26 -1.68 7.79
C PHE A 67 16.61 -1.28 6.35
N PHE A 68 16.16 -0.10 5.90
CA PHE A 68 16.46 0.39 4.55
C PHE A 68 17.94 0.79 4.36
N LYS A 69 18.67 1.10 5.43
CA LYS A 69 20.10 1.41 5.42
C LYS A 69 21.00 0.18 5.52
N ALA A 70 20.44 -1.02 5.67
CA ALA A 70 21.24 -2.23 5.79
C ALA A 70 22.07 -2.50 4.52
N ASN A 71 23.34 -2.86 4.70
CA ASN A 71 24.27 -3.06 3.59
C ASN A 71 23.83 -4.14 2.60
N ASP A 72 23.07 -5.14 3.06
CA ASP A 72 22.58 -6.25 2.24
C ASP A 72 21.17 -6.00 1.64
N PHE A 73 20.60 -4.79 1.85
CA PHE A 73 19.24 -4.46 1.41
C PHE A 73 19.06 -4.59 -0.11
N MET A 74 19.89 -3.92 -0.89
CA MET A 74 19.80 -3.94 -2.36
C MET A 74 20.12 -5.31 -2.94
N ASP A 75 21.03 -6.05 -2.33
CA ASP A 75 21.32 -7.44 -2.70
C ASP A 75 20.13 -8.35 -2.47
N PHE A 76 19.42 -8.16 -1.34
CA PHE A 76 18.22 -8.92 -1.04
C PHE A 76 17.11 -8.67 -2.09
N ILE A 77 16.87 -7.41 -2.45
CA ILE A 77 15.92 -7.06 -3.53
C ILE A 77 16.34 -7.70 -4.85
N SER A 78 17.61 -7.50 -5.26
CA SER A 78 18.13 -7.98 -6.55
C SER A 78 18.01 -9.50 -6.71
N LYS A 79 18.18 -10.25 -5.64
CA LYS A 79 18.04 -11.72 -5.62
C LYS A 79 16.60 -12.22 -5.66
N ASN A 80 15.62 -11.38 -5.27
CA ASN A 80 14.23 -11.79 -5.11
C ASN A 80 13.26 -11.11 -6.11
N ARG A 81 13.73 -10.18 -6.93
CA ARG A 81 12.89 -9.48 -7.92
C ARG A 81 12.46 -10.40 -9.05
N ALA A 82 11.27 -10.13 -9.59
CA ALA A 82 10.66 -10.86 -10.71
C ALA A 82 10.72 -10.11 -12.05
N TYR A 83 11.54 -9.05 -12.16
CA TYR A 83 11.75 -8.23 -13.35
C TYR A 83 13.25 -8.09 -13.65
N THR A 84 13.59 -7.68 -14.87
CA THR A 84 14.99 -7.63 -15.36
C THR A 84 15.67 -6.28 -15.14
N GLN A 85 14.90 -5.20 -15.05
CA GLN A 85 15.40 -3.84 -14.88
C GLN A 85 16.20 -3.71 -13.57
N THR A 86 17.14 -2.78 -13.52
CA THR A 86 17.79 -2.41 -12.25
C THR A 86 16.77 -1.77 -11.32
N PRO A 87 16.61 -2.26 -10.09
CA PRO A 87 15.66 -1.67 -9.15
C PRO A 87 16.08 -0.25 -8.75
N ILE A 88 15.14 0.68 -8.79
CA ILE A 88 15.28 2.05 -8.29
C ILE A 88 14.45 2.14 -7.02
N ILE A 89 15.11 2.10 -5.87
CA ILE A 89 14.43 2.17 -4.57
C ILE A 89 14.92 3.41 -3.84
N ARG A 90 13.97 4.23 -3.40
CA ARG A 90 14.23 5.40 -2.56
C ARG A 90 13.49 5.26 -1.24
N TYR A 91 14.11 5.66 -0.17
CA TYR A 91 13.50 5.71 1.16
C TYR A 91 13.67 7.10 1.76
N TYR A 92 12.56 7.67 2.22
CA TYR A 92 12.53 8.95 2.93
C TYR A 92 12.18 8.69 4.40
N TYR A 93 13.10 9.02 5.30
CA TYR A 93 12.85 9.00 6.74
C TYR A 93 12.10 10.26 7.14
N SER A 94 10.77 10.23 7.02
CA SER A 94 9.91 11.39 7.21
C SER A 94 8.45 11.01 7.41
N ASP A 95 7.64 11.96 7.92
CA ASP A 95 6.19 11.82 7.95
C ASP A 95 5.62 12.10 6.56
N TYR A 96 4.84 11.18 6.02
CA TYR A 96 4.21 11.29 4.69
C TYR A 96 3.14 12.40 4.58
N ASN A 97 2.72 13.00 5.70
CA ASN A 97 1.83 14.17 5.70
C ASN A 97 2.57 15.47 5.37
N LEU A 98 3.90 15.46 5.39
CA LEU A 98 4.70 16.59 4.96
C LEU A 98 4.73 16.70 3.44
N ASP A 99 5.05 17.88 2.93
CA ASP A 99 5.21 18.08 1.48
C ASP A 99 6.61 17.64 1.03
N PHE A 100 6.64 16.70 0.10
CA PHE A 100 7.86 16.22 -0.54
C PHE A 100 8.01 16.88 -1.91
N GLY A 101 8.30 18.18 -1.92
CA GLY A 101 8.50 18.94 -3.18
C GLY A 101 9.53 18.35 -4.14
N GLU A 102 10.39 17.45 -3.63
CA GLU A 102 11.39 16.71 -4.44
C GLU A 102 10.81 15.45 -5.12
N ILE A 103 9.63 14.96 -4.68
CA ILE A 103 8.93 13.87 -5.36
C ILE A 103 8.11 14.47 -6.49
N ILE A 104 8.74 14.65 -7.64
CA ILE A 104 8.11 15.19 -8.86
C ILE A 104 7.42 14.06 -9.65
N GLU A 105 7.55 12.82 -9.23
CA GLU A 105 7.12 11.65 -10.00
C GLU A 105 5.64 11.35 -9.77
N ASP A 106 4.90 11.27 -10.87
CA ASP A 106 3.57 10.69 -10.93
C ASP A 106 3.70 9.15 -10.89
N PHE A 107 3.27 8.53 -9.79
CA PHE A 107 3.32 7.08 -9.62
C PHE A 107 2.16 6.36 -10.29
N ASP A 108 2.40 5.13 -10.78
CA ASP A 108 1.35 4.22 -11.25
C ASP A 108 0.49 3.70 -10.10
N LEU A 109 1.12 3.49 -8.93
CA LEU A 109 0.49 2.89 -7.76
C LEU A 109 0.79 3.69 -6.49
N LEU A 110 -0.27 4.05 -5.76
CA LEU A 110 -0.20 4.52 -4.37
C LEU A 110 -0.65 3.39 -3.46
N ILE A 111 0.16 3.06 -2.43
CA ILE A 111 -0.12 1.97 -1.51
C ILE A 111 -0.49 2.54 -0.14
N SER A 112 -1.68 2.22 0.34
CA SER A 112 -2.22 2.59 1.65
C SER A 112 -2.63 1.34 2.43
N LEU A 113 -1.64 0.65 2.99
CA LEU A 113 -1.86 -0.56 3.78
C LEU A 113 -1.41 -0.34 5.22
N TYR A 114 -2.36 -0.23 6.14
CA TYR A 114 -2.14 -0.07 7.59
C TYR A 114 -1.46 1.24 8.02
N ALA A 115 -1.56 2.29 7.23
CA ALA A 115 -0.76 3.52 7.39
C ALA A 115 -1.58 4.82 7.61
N GLY A 116 -2.85 4.75 7.95
CA GLY A 116 -3.69 5.95 8.13
C GLY A 116 -4.33 6.44 6.83
N PHE A 117 -4.47 7.78 6.64
CA PHE A 117 -5.20 8.40 5.52
C PHE A 117 -4.28 8.80 4.36
N VAL A 118 -3.55 7.83 3.85
CA VAL A 118 -2.60 8.00 2.74
C VAL A 118 -3.31 8.49 1.47
N SER A 119 -4.55 8.00 1.21
CA SER A 119 -5.32 8.38 0.02
C SER A 119 -5.55 9.88 -0.09
N GLU A 120 -5.67 10.58 1.04
CA GLU A 120 -5.84 12.04 1.06
C GLU A 120 -4.50 12.78 0.98
N SER A 121 -3.53 12.37 1.82
CA SER A 121 -2.26 13.07 1.95
C SER A 121 -1.37 12.91 0.70
N CYS A 122 -1.43 11.75 0.04
CA CYS A 122 -0.49 11.39 -1.01
C CYS A 122 -1.12 11.25 -2.41
N LYS A 123 -2.45 11.46 -2.59
CA LYS A 123 -3.07 11.35 -3.93
C LYS A 123 -2.47 12.26 -4.98
N LYS A 124 -1.86 13.38 -4.57
CA LYS A 124 -1.20 14.33 -5.47
C LYS A 124 -0.01 13.71 -6.23
N TYR A 125 0.61 12.67 -5.66
CA TYR A 125 1.73 11.94 -6.26
C TYR A 125 1.28 10.78 -7.16
N LEU A 126 -0.02 10.45 -7.16
CA LEU A 126 -0.58 9.42 -8.03
C LEU A 126 -1.01 10.05 -9.35
N LYS A 127 -0.52 9.53 -10.46
CA LYS A 127 -0.90 10.04 -11.78
C LYS A 127 -2.37 9.83 -12.09
N LYS A 128 -2.91 10.61 -13.00
CA LYS A 128 -4.24 10.36 -13.58
C LYS A 128 -4.29 8.96 -14.19
N ASN A 129 -5.35 8.22 -13.91
CA ASN A 129 -5.53 6.79 -14.19
C ASN A 129 -4.62 5.86 -13.40
N GLY A 130 -3.80 6.37 -12.49
CA GLY A 130 -3.03 5.56 -11.54
C GLY A 130 -3.95 4.85 -10.54
N ILE A 131 -3.40 3.85 -9.87
CA ILE A 131 -4.13 2.93 -8.99
C ILE A 131 -3.79 3.22 -7.52
N LEU A 132 -4.82 3.36 -6.69
CA LEU A 132 -4.69 3.32 -5.24
C LEU A 132 -5.06 1.92 -4.76
N LEU A 133 -4.14 1.29 -4.02
CA LEU A 133 -4.40 0.08 -3.24
C LEU A 133 -4.58 0.47 -1.78
N ALA A 134 -5.78 0.33 -1.22
CA ALA A 134 -6.07 0.69 0.16
C ALA A 134 -6.68 -0.47 0.94
N ASN A 135 -6.43 -0.51 2.26
CA ASN A 135 -7.20 -1.35 3.16
C ASN A 135 -8.07 -0.51 4.11
N ASN A 136 -8.91 -1.20 4.89
CA ASN A 136 -9.87 -0.52 5.77
C ASN A 136 -9.39 -0.47 7.25
N SER A 137 -8.10 -0.68 7.54
CA SER A 137 -7.62 -0.74 8.93
C SER A 137 -7.82 0.59 9.68
N HIS A 138 -7.46 1.70 9.04
CA HIS A 138 -7.66 3.07 9.54
C HIS A 138 -8.85 3.79 8.91
N GLY A 139 -9.60 3.12 8.01
CA GLY A 139 -10.73 3.72 7.30
C GLY A 139 -10.39 4.38 5.98
N ASP A 140 -9.13 4.28 5.51
CA ASP A 140 -8.68 4.96 4.29
C ASP A 140 -9.38 4.45 3.02
N ALA A 141 -9.69 3.16 2.93
CA ALA A 141 -10.50 2.65 1.82
C ALA A 141 -11.92 3.29 1.80
N GLY A 142 -12.53 3.52 2.98
CA GLY A 142 -13.79 4.25 3.10
C GLY A 142 -13.66 5.72 2.73
N LEU A 143 -12.53 6.34 3.08
CA LEU A 143 -12.24 7.74 2.71
C LEU A 143 -12.07 7.89 1.20
N ALA A 144 -11.32 7.00 0.56
CA ALA A 144 -11.14 6.96 -0.88
C ALA A 144 -12.47 6.70 -1.63
N TYR A 145 -13.33 5.82 -1.07
CA TYR A 145 -14.67 5.57 -1.65
C TYR A 145 -15.57 6.82 -1.65
N LEU A 146 -15.38 7.73 -0.70
CA LEU A 146 -16.11 9.00 -0.61
C LEU A 146 -15.42 10.16 -1.33
N ASP A 147 -14.31 9.91 -1.99
CA ASP A 147 -13.55 10.94 -2.71
C ASP A 147 -13.85 10.89 -4.21
N ASP A 148 -14.42 11.98 -4.75
CA ASP A 148 -14.80 12.11 -6.17
C ASP A 148 -13.61 12.05 -7.14
N ASP A 149 -12.37 12.09 -6.64
CA ASP A 149 -11.16 11.89 -7.43
C ASP A 149 -10.86 10.41 -7.69
N PHE A 150 -11.58 9.49 -7.03
CA PHE A 150 -11.36 8.06 -7.13
C PHE A 150 -12.60 7.30 -7.60
N GLU A 151 -12.40 6.36 -8.49
CA GLU A 151 -13.37 5.36 -8.92
C GLU A 151 -13.04 4.01 -8.26
N PHE A 152 -13.98 3.40 -7.55
CA PHE A 152 -13.82 2.06 -6.99
C PHE A 152 -13.94 1.00 -8.08
N ILE A 153 -12.86 0.29 -8.43
CA ILE A 153 -12.79 -0.57 -9.62
C ILE A 153 -12.59 -2.05 -9.34
N ALA A 154 -12.06 -2.44 -8.18
CA ALA A 154 -11.82 -3.86 -7.87
C ALA A 154 -11.53 -4.07 -6.38
N VAL A 155 -11.50 -5.33 -5.98
CA VAL A 155 -11.03 -5.77 -4.66
C VAL A 155 -10.06 -6.94 -4.78
N ILE A 156 -9.18 -7.05 -3.78
CA ILE A 156 -8.34 -8.23 -3.57
C ILE A 156 -8.81 -8.95 -2.32
N TYR A 157 -9.15 -10.22 -2.43
CA TYR A 157 -9.56 -11.08 -1.34
C TYR A 157 -8.69 -12.33 -1.26
N LYS A 158 -8.61 -12.94 -0.08
CA LYS A 158 -7.87 -14.17 0.14
C LYS A 158 -8.83 -15.35 0.11
N ASN A 159 -8.51 -16.36 -0.70
CA ASN A 159 -9.25 -17.62 -0.78
C ASN A 159 -8.25 -18.78 -0.77
N ASN A 160 -8.39 -19.70 0.18
CA ASN A 160 -7.50 -20.85 0.35
C ASN A 160 -6.00 -20.43 0.34
N SER A 161 -5.66 -19.41 1.12
CA SER A 161 -4.31 -18.83 1.23
C SER A 161 -3.78 -18.09 0.01
N GLN A 162 -4.50 -18.04 -1.11
CA GLN A 162 -4.14 -17.30 -2.33
C GLN A 162 -4.91 -16.00 -2.43
N TYR A 163 -4.27 -14.94 -2.89
CA TYR A 163 -4.92 -13.68 -3.22
C TYR A 163 -5.55 -13.75 -4.61
N ARG A 164 -6.75 -13.20 -4.73
CA ARG A 164 -7.50 -13.11 -5.99
C ARG A 164 -8.06 -11.71 -6.16
N LEU A 165 -8.04 -11.22 -7.40
CA LEU A 165 -8.59 -9.94 -7.79
C LEU A 165 -9.93 -10.15 -8.50
N THR A 166 -10.93 -9.32 -8.17
CA THR A 166 -12.24 -9.30 -8.83
C THR A 166 -12.81 -7.89 -8.91
N ASN A 167 -13.54 -7.62 -10.01
CA ASN A 167 -14.33 -6.41 -10.21
C ASN A 167 -15.85 -6.69 -10.19
N LYS A 168 -16.27 -7.88 -9.74
CA LYS A 168 -17.68 -8.29 -9.70
C LYS A 168 -18.35 -7.90 -8.38
N ASN A 169 -19.64 -7.51 -8.47
CA ASN A 169 -20.48 -7.18 -7.30
C ASN A 169 -19.84 -6.11 -6.39
N LEU A 170 -19.29 -5.08 -6.97
CA LEU A 170 -18.66 -3.97 -6.23
C LEU A 170 -19.69 -3.14 -5.46
N ASP A 171 -20.91 -3.08 -5.92
CA ASP A 171 -22.08 -2.48 -5.28
C ASP A 171 -22.37 -3.00 -3.86
N LYS A 172 -21.90 -4.21 -3.54
CA LYS A 172 -22.07 -4.85 -2.22
C LYS A 172 -21.04 -4.43 -1.17
N TYR A 173 -19.99 -3.71 -1.59
CA TYR A 173 -18.98 -3.19 -0.68
C TYR A 173 -19.38 -1.79 -0.16
N PHE A 174 -18.76 -1.33 0.89
CA PHE A 174 -18.99 -0.04 1.52
C PHE A 174 -20.44 0.20 2.01
N ILE A 175 -21.25 -0.85 2.13
CA ILE A 175 -22.56 -0.82 2.78
C ILE A 175 -22.34 -1.02 4.29
N PRO A 176 -22.65 -0.04 5.15
CA PRO A 176 -22.44 -0.16 6.60
C PRO A 176 -23.27 -1.30 7.19
N LYS A 177 -22.69 -2.02 8.17
CA LYS A 177 -23.46 -3.00 8.97
C LYS A 177 -24.54 -2.33 9.82
N LYS A 178 -24.37 -1.06 10.17
CA LYS A 178 -25.32 -0.23 10.90
C LYS A 178 -25.93 0.76 9.91
N PRO A 179 -27.15 0.50 9.39
CA PRO A 179 -27.77 1.33 8.34
C PRO A 179 -28.00 2.78 8.77
N GLU A 180 -28.20 3.01 10.09
CA GLU A 180 -28.41 4.33 10.67
C GLU A 180 -27.13 5.19 10.67
N LEU A 181 -25.97 4.60 10.42
CA LEU A 181 -24.70 5.30 10.48
C LEU A 181 -24.46 6.10 9.19
N LYS A 182 -24.58 7.43 9.28
CA LYS A 182 -24.18 8.31 8.18
C LYS A 182 -22.65 8.45 8.11
N ILE A 183 -22.05 7.78 7.15
CA ILE A 183 -20.60 7.80 6.94
C ILE A 183 -20.23 9.03 6.10
N THR A 184 -19.34 9.85 6.66
CA THR A 184 -18.77 11.01 5.99
C THR A 184 -17.25 11.00 6.14
N LYS A 185 -16.54 11.74 5.27
CA LYS A 185 -15.08 11.92 5.41
C LYS A 185 -14.71 12.41 6.81
N LYS A 186 -15.45 13.40 7.36
CA LYS A 186 -15.24 13.92 8.72
C LYS A 186 -15.41 12.84 9.79
N TYR A 187 -16.45 11.99 9.66
CA TYR A 187 -16.69 10.90 10.60
C TYR A 187 -15.52 9.91 10.60
N LEU A 188 -15.07 9.45 9.42
CA LEU A 188 -13.95 8.51 9.30
C LEU A 188 -12.66 9.06 9.90
N LYS A 189 -12.35 10.33 9.64
CA LYS A 189 -11.17 11.00 10.21
C LYS A 189 -11.23 11.08 11.73
N ASN A 190 -12.38 11.40 12.30
CA ASN A 190 -12.53 11.50 13.75
C ASN A 190 -12.35 10.17 14.47
N ILE A 191 -12.83 9.06 13.89
CA ILE A 191 -12.70 7.75 14.53
C ILE A 191 -11.34 7.07 14.26
N ASN A 192 -10.63 7.51 13.22
CA ASN A 192 -9.30 7.00 12.79
C ASN A 192 -9.20 5.47 12.78
N ARG A 193 -10.23 4.82 12.32
CA ARG A 193 -10.32 3.36 12.19
C ARG A 193 -11.34 2.97 11.12
N GLY A 194 -11.19 1.76 10.58
CA GLY A 194 -12.18 1.19 9.67
C GLY A 194 -13.52 0.96 10.35
N ILE A 195 -14.60 1.17 9.62
CA ILE A 195 -15.95 0.80 10.04
C ILE A 195 -16.32 -0.59 9.53
N GLY A 196 -17.29 -1.22 10.19
CA GLY A 196 -17.81 -2.51 9.76
C GLY A 196 -18.73 -2.36 8.54
N TYR A 197 -18.32 -2.93 7.41
CA TYR A 197 -19.14 -3.08 6.21
C TYR A 197 -19.76 -4.47 6.13
N THR A 198 -20.88 -4.62 5.44
CA THR A 198 -21.59 -5.90 5.25
C THR A 198 -20.73 -6.89 4.47
N LYS A 199 -19.95 -6.41 3.52
CA LYS A 199 -18.97 -7.17 2.75
C LYS A 199 -17.61 -6.51 2.84
N THR A 200 -16.57 -7.29 3.13
CA THR A 200 -15.20 -6.83 3.31
C THR A 200 -14.23 -7.58 2.39
N SER A 201 -13.06 -7.01 2.18
CA SER A 201 -11.98 -7.60 1.41
C SER A 201 -10.62 -7.32 2.07
N SER A 202 -9.57 -8.03 1.64
CA SER A 202 -8.21 -7.80 2.12
C SER A 202 -7.68 -6.44 1.70
N ALA A 203 -8.00 -6.01 0.47
CA ALA A 203 -7.69 -4.68 -0.04
C ALA A 203 -8.72 -4.26 -1.11
N TYR A 204 -8.79 -2.94 -1.32
CA TYR A 204 -9.68 -2.26 -2.25
C TYR A 204 -8.84 -1.49 -3.25
N ILE A 205 -9.26 -1.51 -4.51
CA ILE A 205 -8.54 -0.88 -5.61
C ILE A 205 -9.39 0.24 -6.18
N PHE A 206 -8.79 1.41 -6.23
CA PHE A 206 -9.39 2.60 -6.82
C PHE A 206 -8.53 3.11 -7.96
N LYS A 207 -9.16 3.73 -8.93
CA LYS A 207 -8.51 4.43 -10.04
C LYS A 207 -8.66 5.93 -9.84
N LYS A 208 -7.57 6.70 -9.92
CA LYS A 208 -7.62 8.16 -9.89
C LYS A 208 -8.19 8.69 -11.20
N THR A 209 -9.25 9.48 -11.13
CA THR A 209 -9.98 9.99 -12.32
C THR A 209 -9.61 11.43 -12.67
N LYS A 210 -9.15 12.22 -11.69
CA LYS A 210 -8.82 13.64 -11.85
C LYS A 210 -7.39 13.95 -11.45
#